data_c2cc17f8913149225c8edd665965f3d6
#
_entry.id   c2cc17f8913149225c8edd665965f3d6
#
_cell.length_a   1.000
_cell.length_b   1.000
_cell.length_c   1.000
_cell.angle_alpha   90.00
_cell.angle_beta   90.00
_cell.angle_gamma   90.00
#
_symmetry.space_group_name_H-M   'P 1'
#
loop_
_entity.id
_entity.type
_entity.pdbx_description
1 polymer ?
#
loop_
_entity_poly.entity_id
_entity_poly.type
_entity_poly.pdbx_seq_one_letter_code
_entity_poly.pdbx_strand_id
1 'polypeptide(L)'
;CEAIFPTVTKFGMASLLPHKKLTAELKNNRLSILADGHSTESTNRDNVLKQSNPESVALQYKNIIGMKRAERSALVKGKEVVYIYHDTIDAASHTSDTMVFSACEDAIAEIKNLVRIIVNEFSGVNIIITADHGFLYTYTPLAETDKVDKTIFNQQDVEYGRRYAIMERGSKPDYLLPV
;
A
#
# COMPACT_ATOMS: atom_id res chain seq x y z
N CYS A 1 12.14 2.86 -10.31
CA CYS A 1 11.52 3.37 -9.07
C CYS A 1 12.13 2.63 -7.90
N GLU A 2 12.54 3.35 -6.88
CA GLU A 2 12.92 2.75 -5.59
C GLU A 2 11.67 2.59 -4.73
N ALA A 3 11.56 1.46 -4.02
CA ALA A 3 10.53 1.26 -3.01
C ALA A 3 10.97 1.89 -1.69
N ILE A 4 10.00 2.40 -0.93
CA ILE A 4 10.29 2.86 0.43
C ILE A 4 10.58 1.66 1.33
N PHE A 5 11.48 1.81 2.29
CA PHE A 5 11.75 0.82 3.31
C PHE A 5 11.12 1.22 4.65
N PRO A 6 10.60 0.24 5.39
CA PRO A 6 10.39 -1.17 5.03
C PRO A 6 9.29 -1.35 3.97
N THR A 7 9.45 -2.35 3.09
CA THR A 7 8.53 -2.63 1.98
C THR A 7 7.25 -3.32 2.44
N VAL A 8 6.43 -2.59 3.16
CA VAL A 8 5.12 -3.05 3.68
C VAL A 8 4.06 -1.97 3.43
N THR A 9 2.81 -2.40 3.35
CA THR A 9 1.65 -1.56 2.98
C THR A 9 1.57 -0.24 3.74
N LYS A 10 1.85 -0.26 5.04
CA LYS A 10 1.79 0.95 5.89
C LYS A 10 2.69 2.08 5.37
N PHE A 11 3.93 1.76 5.00
CA PHE A 11 4.89 2.72 4.47
C PHE A 11 4.69 2.98 2.98
N GLY A 12 4.50 1.91 2.21
CA GLY A 12 4.30 2.00 0.76
C GLY A 12 3.11 2.87 0.39
N MET A 13 1.96 2.62 1.00
CA MET A 13 0.77 3.44 0.76
C MET A 13 0.95 4.89 1.21
N ALA A 14 1.62 5.12 2.33
CA ALA A 14 1.91 6.48 2.80
C ALA A 14 2.79 7.24 1.81
N SER A 15 3.81 6.58 1.24
CA SER A 15 4.74 7.19 0.29
C SER A 15 4.12 7.54 -1.05
N LEU A 16 3.02 6.87 -1.43
CA LEU A 16 2.28 7.14 -2.66
C LEU A 16 1.27 8.28 -2.53
N LEU A 17 0.99 8.72 -1.32
CA LEU A 17 0.14 9.90 -1.09
C LEU A 17 0.94 11.19 -1.27
N PRO A 18 0.33 12.29 -1.70
CA PRO A 18 1.00 13.58 -1.79
C PRO A 18 1.43 14.04 -0.40
N HIS A 19 2.70 14.39 -0.23
CA HIS A 19 3.26 14.89 1.01
C HIS A 19 4.55 15.67 0.78
N LYS A 20 4.85 16.57 1.69
CA LYS A 20 6.17 17.20 1.82
C LYS A 20 7.07 16.44 2.78
N LYS A 21 6.46 15.87 3.83
CA LYS A 21 7.15 15.15 4.88
C LYS A 21 6.33 13.96 5.37
N LEU A 22 6.95 12.78 5.43
CA LEU A 22 6.43 11.63 6.16
C LEU A 22 7.04 11.60 7.56
N THR A 23 6.21 11.34 8.56
CA THR A 23 6.64 11.12 9.94
C THR A 23 6.03 9.84 10.48
N ALA A 24 6.80 9.16 11.34
CA ALA A 24 6.36 7.98 12.05
C ALA A 24 6.08 8.35 13.51
N GLU A 25 4.93 7.97 14.01
CA GLU A 25 4.56 8.14 15.43
C GLU A 25 4.19 6.80 16.05
N LEU A 26 4.80 6.49 17.18
CA LEU A 26 4.45 5.32 17.98
C LEU A 26 3.48 5.76 19.08
N LYS A 27 2.24 5.29 19.03
CA LYS A 27 1.22 5.52 20.06
C LYS A 27 0.63 4.19 20.50
N ASN A 28 0.65 3.91 21.80
CA ASN A 28 0.09 2.67 22.36
C ASN A 28 0.64 1.40 21.66
N ASN A 29 1.93 1.32 21.45
CA ASN A 29 2.63 0.25 20.72
C ASN A 29 2.12 0.04 19.27
N ARG A 30 1.49 1.04 18.69
CA ARG A 30 1.06 1.04 17.30
C ARG A 30 1.75 2.15 16.53
N LEU A 31 2.50 1.78 15.53
CA LEU A 31 3.13 2.71 14.60
C LEU A 31 2.10 3.26 13.63
N SER A 32 2.04 4.58 13.54
CA SER A 32 1.25 5.31 12.54
C SER A 32 2.17 6.14 11.66
N ILE A 33 1.92 6.14 10.36
CA ILE A 33 2.64 6.98 9.42
C ILE A 33 1.75 8.17 9.07
N LEU A 34 2.32 9.35 9.16
CA LEU A 34 1.62 10.60 8.89
C LEU A 34 2.23 11.31 7.67
N ALA A 35 1.39 11.76 6.76
CA ALA A 35 1.72 12.67 5.67
C ALA A 35 1.39 14.09 6.11
N ASP A 36 2.40 14.93 6.26
CA ASP A 36 2.25 16.30 6.73
C ASP A 36 1.40 16.46 8.00
N GLY A 37 1.54 15.49 8.93
CA GLY A 37 0.81 15.45 10.20
C GLY A 37 -0.56 14.74 10.13
N HIS A 38 -1.01 14.28 8.97
CA HIS A 38 -2.30 13.60 8.78
C HIS A 38 -2.12 12.09 8.62
N SER A 39 -2.97 11.31 9.29
CA SER A 39 -2.92 9.86 9.23
C SER A 39 -3.12 9.33 7.81
N THR A 40 -2.28 8.38 7.40
CA THR A 40 -2.32 7.72 6.09
C THR A 40 -3.08 6.38 6.09
N GLU A 41 -3.75 6.06 7.19
CA GLU A 41 -4.64 4.90 7.28
C GLU A 41 -5.72 4.94 6.20
N SER A 42 -6.21 3.79 5.77
CA SER A 42 -7.08 3.66 4.59
C SER A 42 -8.30 4.59 4.62
N THR A 43 -8.89 4.80 5.79
CA THR A 43 -10.06 5.68 5.98
C THR A 43 -9.75 7.16 5.81
N ASN A 44 -8.49 7.56 5.95
CA ASN A 44 -8.05 8.96 5.90
C ASN A 44 -7.38 9.36 4.57
N ARG A 45 -7.08 8.41 3.70
CA ARG A 45 -6.35 8.67 2.45
C ARG A 45 -7.05 9.67 1.55
N ASP A 46 -8.37 9.60 1.45
CA ASP A 46 -9.16 10.55 0.67
C ASP A 46 -9.02 11.99 1.21
N ASN A 47 -8.97 12.15 2.53
CA ASN A 47 -8.74 13.45 3.16
C ASN A 47 -7.32 13.98 2.89
N VAL A 48 -6.30 13.13 2.95
CA VAL A 48 -4.91 13.52 2.62
C VAL A 48 -4.81 13.98 1.17
N LEU A 49 -5.47 13.28 0.24
CA LEU A 49 -5.52 13.69 -1.16
C LEU A 49 -6.18 15.06 -1.33
N LYS A 50 -7.35 15.27 -0.71
CA LYS A 50 -8.11 16.51 -0.81
C LYS A 50 -7.41 17.72 -0.19
N GLN A 51 -6.55 17.52 0.79
CA GLN A 51 -5.73 18.60 1.33
C GLN A 51 -4.67 19.07 0.34
N SER A 52 -4.13 18.16 -0.47
CA SER A 52 -3.18 18.51 -1.53
C SER A 52 -3.89 19.05 -2.77
N ASN A 53 -4.99 18.43 -3.14
CA ASN A 53 -5.84 18.86 -4.26
C ASN A 53 -7.32 18.60 -3.92
N PRO A 54 -8.15 19.64 -3.69
CA PRO A 54 -9.57 19.50 -3.38
C PRO A 54 -10.37 18.75 -4.46
N GLU A 55 -9.92 18.84 -5.72
CA GLU A 55 -10.52 18.12 -6.85
C GLU A 55 -9.92 16.72 -7.03
N SER A 56 -9.62 16.05 -5.92
CA SER A 56 -9.19 14.65 -5.89
C SER A 56 -10.24 13.73 -5.28
N VAL A 57 -10.09 12.41 -5.53
CA VAL A 57 -10.92 11.37 -4.92
C VAL A 57 -10.14 10.06 -4.80
N ALA A 58 -10.36 9.34 -3.71
CA ALA A 58 -9.87 7.98 -3.48
C ALA A 58 -11.00 6.96 -3.67
N LEU A 59 -10.82 5.99 -4.54
CA LEU A 59 -11.80 4.97 -4.90
C LEU A 59 -11.24 3.57 -4.72
N GLN A 60 -12.10 2.60 -4.43
CA GLN A 60 -11.76 1.18 -4.43
C GLN A 60 -12.17 0.54 -5.75
N TYR A 61 -11.30 -0.22 -6.37
CA TYR A 61 -11.57 -0.94 -7.63
C TYR A 61 -12.88 -1.74 -7.57
N LYS A 62 -13.05 -2.54 -6.52
CA LYS A 62 -14.24 -3.39 -6.34
C LYS A 62 -15.56 -2.60 -6.31
N ASN A 63 -15.53 -1.37 -5.82
CA ASN A 63 -16.72 -0.52 -5.82
C ASN A 63 -17.03 -0.01 -7.24
N ILE A 64 -15.98 0.39 -7.98
CA ILE A 64 -16.11 0.88 -9.36
C ILE A 64 -16.73 -0.18 -10.27
N ILE A 65 -16.26 -1.41 -10.19
CA ILE A 65 -16.70 -2.50 -11.07
C ILE A 65 -18.18 -2.85 -10.82
N GLY A 66 -18.67 -2.74 -9.59
CA GLY A 66 -20.07 -3.00 -9.24
C GLY A 66 -21.07 -1.92 -9.69
N MET A 67 -20.58 -0.75 -10.10
CA MET A 67 -21.43 0.40 -10.44
C MET A 67 -21.83 0.42 -11.93
N LYS A 68 -22.96 1.07 -12.25
CA LYS A 68 -23.33 1.40 -13.62
C LYS A 68 -22.46 2.55 -14.17
N ARG A 69 -22.35 2.64 -15.48
CA ARG A 69 -21.56 3.68 -16.17
C ARG A 69 -21.86 5.10 -15.68
N ALA A 70 -23.14 5.44 -15.56
CA ALA A 70 -23.54 6.78 -15.11
C ALA A 70 -23.09 7.09 -13.68
N GLU A 71 -23.14 6.11 -12.78
CA GLU A 71 -22.70 6.23 -11.41
C GLU A 71 -21.17 6.40 -11.34
N ARG A 72 -20.43 5.58 -12.10
CA ARG A 72 -18.96 5.69 -12.21
C ARG A 72 -18.53 7.07 -12.72
N SER A 73 -19.16 7.55 -13.80
CA SER A 73 -18.84 8.86 -14.36
C SER A 73 -19.16 10.01 -13.40
N ALA A 74 -20.22 9.88 -12.60
CA ALA A 74 -20.58 10.88 -11.60
C ALA A 74 -19.55 11.01 -10.47
N LEU A 75 -18.89 9.90 -10.07
CA LEU A 75 -17.87 9.89 -9.03
C LEU A 75 -16.63 10.72 -9.39
N VAL A 76 -16.27 10.74 -10.66
CA VAL A 76 -15.04 11.39 -11.14
C VAL A 76 -15.30 12.72 -11.84
N LYS A 77 -16.58 13.12 -11.97
CA LYS A 77 -16.95 14.38 -12.61
C LYS A 77 -16.32 15.57 -11.87
N GLY A 78 -15.54 16.38 -12.58
CA GLY A 78 -14.85 17.55 -12.03
C GLY A 78 -13.64 17.18 -11.15
N LYS A 79 -13.17 15.93 -11.20
CA LYS A 79 -11.96 15.53 -10.50
C LYS A 79 -10.73 15.62 -11.41
N GLU A 80 -9.68 16.23 -10.90
CA GLU A 80 -8.38 16.33 -11.56
C GLU A 80 -7.49 15.12 -11.25
N VAL A 81 -7.61 14.56 -10.04
CA VAL A 81 -6.80 13.45 -9.56
C VAL A 81 -7.70 12.35 -8.99
N VAL A 82 -7.56 11.15 -9.52
CA VAL A 82 -8.30 9.97 -9.08
C VAL A 82 -7.32 8.88 -8.67
N TYR A 83 -7.33 8.51 -7.40
CA TYR A 83 -6.59 7.35 -6.88
C TYR A 83 -7.53 6.15 -6.85
N ILE A 84 -7.12 5.05 -7.47
CA ILE A 84 -7.88 3.80 -7.47
C ILE A 84 -7.03 2.73 -6.81
N TYR A 85 -7.51 2.22 -5.68
CA TYR A 85 -6.85 1.14 -4.93
C TYR A 85 -7.36 -0.21 -5.41
N HIS A 86 -6.42 -1.11 -5.68
CA HIS A 86 -6.65 -2.46 -6.17
C HIS A 86 -5.93 -3.44 -5.25
N ASP A 87 -6.62 -4.46 -4.73
CA ASP A 87 -6.13 -5.33 -3.67
C ASP A 87 -6.15 -6.84 -4.04
N THR A 88 -6.39 -7.22 -5.29
CA THR A 88 -6.55 -8.63 -5.70
C THR A 88 -5.33 -9.48 -5.37
N ILE A 89 -4.11 -9.01 -5.64
CA ILE A 89 -2.88 -9.76 -5.37
C ILE A 89 -2.63 -9.89 -3.86
N ASP A 90 -2.77 -8.78 -3.12
CA ASP A 90 -2.54 -8.77 -1.68
C ASP A 90 -3.55 -9.67 -0.96
N ALA A 91 -4.82 -9.58 -1.30
CA ALA A 91 -5.87 -10.42 -0.75
C ALA A 91 -5.63 -11.92 -1.01
N ALA A 92 -5.16 -12.29 -2.23
CA ALA A 92 -4.85 -13.68 -2.56
C ALA A 92 -3.64 -14.20 -1.79
N SER A 93 -2.60 -13.37 -1.59
CA SER A 93 -1.38 -13.74 -0.87
C SER A 93 -1.63 -14.11 0.59
N HIS A 94 -2.69 -13.58 1.19
CA HIS A 94 -3.11 -13.93 2.54
C HIS A 94 -3.88 -15.25 2.64
N THR A 95 -4.38 -15.77 1.51
CA THR A 95 -5.24 -16.97 1.51
C THR A 95 -4.47 -18.25 1.15
N SER A 96 -3.55 -18.17 0.20
CA SER A 96 -2.75 -19.32 -0.24
C SER A 96 -1.54 -18.90 -1.07
N ASP A 97 -0.37 -19.41 -0.72
CA ASP A 97 0.87 -19.14 -1.45
C ASP A 97 0.84 -19.64 -2.90
N THR A 98 0.03 -20.67 -3.19
CA THR A 98 -0.09 -21.24 -4.54
C THR A 98 -0.98 -20.43 -5.47
N MET A 99 -1.82 -19.56 -4.93
CA MET A 99 -2.77 -18.73 -5.69
C MET A 99 -2.19 -17.39 -6.18
N VAL A 100 -0.99 -17.04 -5.74
CA VAL A 100 -0.42 -15.70 -6.02
C VAL A 100 -0.21 -15.45 -7.51
N PHE A 101 0.27 -16.45 -8.25
CA PHE A 101 0.50 -16.30 -9.70
C PHE A 101 -0.80 -16.15 -10.49
N SER A 102 -1.82 -16.95 -10.17
CA SER A 102 -3.12 -16.78 -10.83
C SER A 102 -3.75 -15.45 -10.47
N ALA A 103 -3.60 -14.99 -9.22
CA ALA A 103 -4.05 -13.67 -8.81
C ALA A 103 -3.32 -12.52 -9.53
N CYS A 104 -2.05 -12.71 -9.91
CA CYS A 104 -1.33 -11.75 -10.74
C CYS A 104 -1.93 -11.66 -12.16
N GLU A 105 -2.25 -12.81 -12.78
CA GLU A 105 -2.90 -12.83 -14.09
C GLU A 105 -4.30 -12.18 -14.04
N ASP A 106 -5.08 -12.50 -13.02
CA ASP A 106 -6.39 -11.90 -12.79
C ASP A 106 -6.26 -10.38 -12.60
N ALA A 107 -5.33 -9.93 -11.77
CA ALA A 107 -5.07 -8.50 -11.55
C ALA A 107 -4.65 -7.77 -12.84
N ILE A 108 -3.84 -8.40 -13.70
CA ILE A 108 -3.48 -7.82 -15.01
C ILE A 108 -4.74 -7.67 -15.88
N ALA A 109 -5.63 -8.66 -15.92
CA ALA A 109 -6.87 -8.59 -16.66
C ALA A 109 -7.82 -7.51 -16.12
N GLU A 110 -7.94 -7.41 -14.80
CA GLU A 110 -8.72 -6.39 -14.10
C GLU A 110 -8.19 -4.97 -14.38
N ILE A 111 -6.88 -4.77 -14.29
CA ILE A 111 -6.24 -3.47 -14.58
C ILE A 111 -6.44 -3.08 -16.05
N LYS A 112 -6.30 -4.03 -17.00
CA LYS A 112 -6.60 -3.77 -18.41
C LYS A 112 -8.05 -3.31 -18.62
N ASN A 113 -9.01 -3.93 -17.94
CA ASN A 113 -10.40 -3.52 -17.97
C ASN A 113 -10.61 -2.14 -17.35
N LEU A 114 -9.99 -1.88 -16.19
CA LEU A 114 -10.04 -0.59 -15.52
C LEU A 114 -9.50 0.54 -16.40
N VAL A 115 -8.37 0.32 -17.09
CA VAL A 115 -7.83 1.30 -18.05
C VAL A 115 -8.84 1.63 -19.14
N ARG A 116 -9.57 0.63 -19.68
CA ARG A 116 -10.63 0.88 -20.66
C ARG A 116 -11.76 1.73 -20.09
N ILE A 117 -12.16 1.49 -18.84
CA ILE A 117 -13.17 2.29 -18.14
C ILE A 117 -12.66 3.73 -17.97
N ILE A 118 -11.42 3.91 -17.52
CA ILE A 118 -10.84 5.24 -17.31
C ILE A 118 -10.83 6.05 -18.62
N VAL A 119 -10.38 5.45 -19.71
CA VAL A 119 -10.32 6.13 -21.01
C VAL A 119 -11.73 6.44 -21.56
N ASN A 120 -12.65 5.47 -21.50
CA ASN A 120 -13.95 5.60 -22.17
C ASN A 120 -15.04 6.29 -21.34
N GLU A 121 -14.90 6.29 -20.00
CA GLU A 121 -15.96 6.78 -19.11
C GLU A 121 -15.50 7.94 -18.20
N PHE A 122 -14.22 7.99 -17.84
CA PHE A 122 -13.66 9.03 -16.96
C PHE A 122 -12.95 10.14 -17.73
N SER A 123 -12.74 9.98 -19.04
CA SER A 123 -11.92 10.90 -19.84
C SER A 123 -10.50 11.08 -19.29
N GLY A 124 -9.96 10.03 -18.67
CA GLY A 124 -8.61 10.04 -18.12
C GLY A 124 -7.55 10.20 -19.21
N VAL A 125 -6.64 11.15 -19.01
CA VAL A 125 -5.59 11.48 -19.97
C VAL A 125 -4.26 10.84 -19.59
N ASN A 126 -3.91 10.90 -18.31
CA ASN A 126 -2.69 10.33 -17.78
C ASN A 126 -3.02 9.21 -16.79
N ILE A 127 -2.49 8.03 -17.03
CA ILE A 127 -2.71 6.86 -16.17
C ILE A 127 -1.36 6.39 -15.66
N ILE A 128 -1.20 6.34 -14.34
CA ILE A 128 -0.02 5.81 -13.68
C ILE A 128 -0.43 4.54 -12.93
N ILE A 129 0.24 3.43 -13.22
CA ILE A 129 0.05 2.16 -12.53
C ILE A 129 1.28 1.92 -11.67
N THR A 130 1.10 1.75 -10.38
CA THR A 130 2.16 1.52 -9.42
C THR A 130 1.71 0.55 -8.32
N ALA A 131 2.62 0.15 -7.47
CA ALA A 131 2.33 -0.67 -6.29
C ALA A 131 2.99 -0.03 -5.06
N ASP A 132 2.42 -0.28 -3.90
CA ASP A 132 2.95 0.14 -2.61
C ASP A 132 4.18 -0.69 -2.20
N HIS A 133 4.20 -1.97 -2.55
CA HIS A 133 5.34 -2.88 -2.43
C HIS A 133 5.18 -4.07 -3.39
N GLY A 134 6.20 -4.89 -3.50
CA GLY A 134 6.16 -6.17 -4.18
C GLY A 134 6.04 -7.34 -3.19
N PHE A 135 6.24 -8.55 -3.69
CA PHE A 135 6.35 -9.76 -2.87
C PHE A 135 7.58 -10.57 -3.28
N LEU A 136 8.10 -11.36 -2.34
CA LEU A 136 9.15 -12.33 -2.60
C LEU A 136 8.50 -13.72 -2.67
N TYR A 137 8.78 -14.44 -3.74
CA TYR A 137 8.40 -15.84 -3.87
C TYR A 137 9.62 -16.73 -3.65
N THR A 138 9.50 -17.65 -2.71
CA THR A 138 10.51 -18.68 -2.48
C THR A 138 9.93 -20.02 -2.90
N TYR A 139 10.58 -20.70 -3.83
CA TYR A 139 10.14 -22.01 -4.31
C TYR A 139 10.13 -23.06 -3.18
N THR A 140 11.11 -22.96 -2.28
CA THR A 140 11.20 -23.79 -1.08
C THR A 140 10.95 -22.92 0.14
N PRO A 141 10.07 -23.32 1.07
CA PRO A 141 9.90 -22.60 2.33
C PRO A 141 11.24 -22.49 3.07
N LEU A 142 11.46 -21.33 3.70
CA LEU A 142 12.62 -21.14 4.56
C LEU A 142 12.57 -22.10 5.77
N ALA A 143 13.72 -22.68 6.13
CA ALA A 143 13.82 -23.53 7.31
C ALA A 143 13.58 -22.71 8.59
N GLU A 144 13.11 -23.35 9.66
CA GLU A 144 12.91 -22.68 10.95
C GLU A 144 14.23 -22.11 11.50
N THR A 145 15.36 -22.72 11.16
CA THR A 145 16.72 -22.26 11.52
C THR A 145 17.10 -20.94 10.85
N ASP A 146 16.44 -20.59 9.74
CA ASP A 146 16.71 -19.36 9.00
C ASP A 146 15.88 -18.17 9.54
N LYS A 147 15.00 -18.42 10.50
CA LYS A 147 14.21 -17.40 11.15
C LYS A 147 15.01 -16.69 12.25
N VAL A 148 14.94 -15.39 12.24
CA VAL A 148 15.49 -14.58 13.34
C VAL A 148 14.67 -14.80 14.61
N ASP A 149 15.35 -15.03 15.72
CA ASP A 149 14.70 -15.19 17.01
C ASP A 149 14.03 -13.88 17.43
N LYS A 150 12.70 -13.95 17.62
CA LYS A 150 11.89 -12.79 17.98
C LYS A 150 12.04 -12.35 19.43
N THR A 151 12.63 -13.18 20.29
CA THR A 151 12.82 -12.85 21.71
C THR A 151 13.72 -11.64 21.92
N ILE A 152 14.62 -11.37 20.97
CA ILE A 152 15.48 -10.18 20.97
C ILE A 152 14.72 -8.87 20.80
N PHE A 153 13.48 -8.91 20.27
CA PHE A 153 12.62 -7.74 20.09
C PHE A 153 11.62 -7.53 21.24
N ASN A 154 11.71 -8.29 22.33
CA ASN A 154 10.84 -8.16 23.51
C ASN A 154 11.12 -6.90 24.36
N GLN A 155 11.63 -5.83 23.75
CA GLN A 155 11.86 -4.56 24.40
C GLN A 155 10.63 -3.64 24.24
N GLN A 156 10.39 -2.80 25.23
CA GLN A 156 9.44 -1.69 25.09
C GLN A 156 9.90 -0.82 23.92
N ASP A 157 8.94 -0.31 23.14
CA ASP A 157 9.16 0.61 22.03
C ASP A 157 9.78 0.01 20.74
N VAL A 158 9.57 -1.28 20.50
CA VAL A 158 9.93 -1.92 19.24
C VAL A 158 8.68 -2.38 18.50
N GLU A 159 8.45 -1.89 17.29
CA GLU A 159 7.51 -2.49 16.34
C GLU A 159 8.29 -3.41 15.39
N TYR A 160 7.86 -4.64 15.24
CA TYR A 160 8.48 -5.58 14.31
C TYR A 160 7.46 -6.32 13.46
N GLY A 161 7.84 -6.60 12.23
CA GLY A 161 7.09 -7.40 11.28
C GLY A 161 7.90 -8.62 10.82
N ARG A 162 7.44 -9.29 9.78
CA ARG A 162 8.14 -10.45 9.22
C ARG A 162 9.51 -10.10 8.62
N ARG A 163 9.71 -8.87 8.17
CA ARG A 163 10.88 -8.43 7.40
C ARG A 163 11.55 -7.17 7.93
N TYR A 164 11.05 -6.60 9.02
CA TYR A 164 11.58 -5.36 9.57
C TYR A 164 11.40 -5.31 11.08
N ALA A 165 12.23 -4.49 11.70
CA ALA A 165 12.05 -4.03 13.07
C ALA A 165 12.33 -2.53 13.12
N ILE A 166 11.50 -1.79 13.84
CA ILE A 166 11.69 -0.37 14.15
C ILE A 166 12.07 -0.29 15.61
N MET A 167 13.23 0.25 15.90
CA MET A 167 13.79 0.32 17.23
C MET A 167 14.56 1.63 17.42
N GLU A 168 14.91 1.93 18.65
CA GLU A 168 15.71 3.11 18.96
C GLU A 168 17.08 3.05 18.26
N ARG A 169 17.53 4.21 17.81
CA ARG A 169 18.79 4.34 17.09
C ARG A 169 19.96 3.91 17.98
N GLY A 170 20.75 2.97 17.50
CA GLY A 170 21.90 2.41 18.24
C GLY A 170 21.66 1.06 18.91
N SER A 171 20.41 0.58 18.97
CA SER A 171 20.06 -0.72 19.56
C SER A 171 20.06 -1.87 18.53
N LYS A 172 20.68 -1.67 17.36
CA LYS A 172 20.63 -2.61 16.24
C LYS A 172 21.45 -3.88 16.49
N PRO A 173 20.87 -5.08 16.40
CA PRO A 173 21.63 -6.33 16.31
C PRO A 173 22.48 -6.40 15.02
N ASP A 174 23.65 -7.04 15.09
CA ASP A 174 24.62 -7.10 13.97
C ASP A 174 24.09 -7.74 12.69
N TYR A 175 23.12 -8.65 12.80
CA TYR A 175 22.50 -9.34 11.66
C TYR A 175 21.35 -8.54 10.99
N LEU A 176 21.01 -7.35 11.48
CA LEU A 176 20.03 -6.47 10.83
C LEU A 176 20.74 -5.38 10.01
N LEU A 177 20.23 -5.17 8.79
CA LEU A 177 20.67 -4.06 7.95
C LEU A 177 19.91 -2.79 8.35
N PRO A 178 20.60 -1.68 8.66
CA PRO A 178 19.95 -0.40 8.87
C PRO A 178 19.49 0.17 7.52
N VAL A 179 18.36 0.83 7.51
CA VAL A 179 17.81 1.57 6.37
C VAL A 179 17.42 2.98 6.80
#